data_fd9bc4c073d2f0860e5d67111f476474
#
_entry.id   fd9bc4c073d2f0860e5d67111f476474
#
_cell.length_a   1.000
_cell.length_b   1.000
_cell.length_c   1.000
_cell.angle_alpha   90.00
_cell.angle_beta   90.00
_cell.angle_gamma   90.00
#
_symmetry.space_group_name_H-M   'P 1'
#
loop_
_entity.id
_entity.type
_entity.pdbx_description
1 polymer ?
#
loop_
_entity_poly.entity_id
_entity_poly.type
_entity_poly.pdbx_seq_one_letter_code
_entity_poly.pdbx_strand_id
1 'polypeptide(L)'
;MLLADGSVRTYFALPPDYPFDPTPLPQLPHLPRGAGHEVWPPHHPPPPQQQQQLQLAQHDAKRKHLAEHDEGFHSRHPKQPRFEAAAPSQQQQLPPHAAVDRHVLRRAFLKYAKMLNESAVQRRSYLEGGRVPCLACGRSSKDFADVHGLVMHAYNPPNADSFIDHLGLHKALCVLMGWDYTKVPENSKAYQSLLPDLVQASREDLIIWPPTVIIHNTATGRKKDGRAEGLGNKEMDKKISELGFAGGKSKSLYGKEGHLGLTLIKFANSPAGLKEAERLADFLERQDHGRIGWLRARANQSVGSDNSPLLVETDNRTGEKRRILYGYLAISSDMDELDSDSRKRASLKSKREFDPSD
;
A
#
# COMPACT_ATOMS: atom_id res chain seq x y z
N MET A 1 2.83 -26.58 31.00
CA MET A 1 2.18 -27.87 31.21
C MET A 1 2.75 -28.84 30.19
N LEU A 2 3.26 -29.99 30.65
CA LEU A 2 3.81 -31.05 29.78
C LEU A 2 2.66 -31.94 29.34
N LEU A 3 2.50 -32.15 28.03
CA LEU A 3 1.47 -33.03 27.48
C LEU A 3 2.01 -34.46 27.36
N ALA A 4 1.11 -35.43 27.24
CA ALA A 4 1.46 -36.87 27.18
C ALA A 4 2.30 -37.23 25.94
N ASP A 5 2.36 -36.38 24.91
CA ASP A 5 3.17 -36.50 23.70
C ASP A 5 4.57 -35.88 23.83
N GLY A 6 4.94 -35.37 25.02
CA GLY A 6 6.21 -34.70 25.29
C GLY A 6 6.28 -33.24 24.86
N SER A 7 5.21 -32.65 24.30
CA SER A 7 5.18 -31.24 23.93
C SER A 7 4.89 -30.33 25.13
N VAL A 8 5.49 -29.14 25.16
CA VAL A 8 5.30 -28.14 26.23
C VAL A 8 4.39 -27.03 25.73
N ARG A 9 3.25 -26.83 26.38
CA ARG A 9 2.42 -25.64 26.17
C ARG A 9 2.62 -24.62 27.31
N THR A 10 2.99 -23.41 26.97
CA THR A 10 3.03 -22.26 27.87
C THR A 10 1.70 -21.53 27.83
N TYR A 11 1.10 -21.29 29.00
CA TYR A 11 -0.10 -20.49 29.16
C TYR A 11 0.29 -19.20 29.90
N PHE A 12 -0.25 -18.06 29.46
CA PHE A 12 -0.16 -16.83 30.24
C PHE A 12 -1.09 -16.99 31.45
N ALA A 13 -0.54 -16.93 32.65
CA ALA A 13 -1.34 -16.81 33.85
C ALA A 13 -1.92 -15.41 33.93
N LEU A 14 -3.26 -15.31 34.00
CA LEU A 14 -3.91 -14.04 34.26
C LEU A 14 -3.60 -13.58 35.69
N PRO A 15 -3.46 -12.26 35.95
CA PRO A 15 -3.31 -11.73 37.30
C PRO A 15 -4.47 -12.18 38.19
N PRO A 16 -4.24 -12.39 39.51
CA PRO A 16 -5.28 -12.89 40.41
C PRO A 16 -6.49 -11.98 40.56
N ASP A 17 -6.39 -10.72 40.17
CA ASP A 17 -7.47 -9.70 40.23
C ASP A 17 -8.14 -9.45 38.87
N TYR A 18 -8.01 -10.37 37.90
CA TYR A 18 -8.70 -10.19 36.61
C TYR A 18 -10.22 -10.37 36.77
N PRO A 19 -11.06 -9.34 36.52
CA PRO A 19 -12.50 -9.44 36.70
C PRO A 19 -13.05 -10.41 35.66
N PHE A 20 -13.55 -11.55 36.16
CA PHE A 20 -14.28 -12.51 35.34
C PHE A 20 -15.70 -12.02 35.14
N ASP A 21 -16.02 -11.47 33.96
CA ASP A 21 -17.39 -11.10 33.58
C ASP A 21 -18.03 -12.29 32.88
N PRO A 22 -19.05 -12.96 33.49
CA PRO A 22 -19.72 -14.10 32.91
C PRO A 22 -20.86 -13.65 31.99
N THR A 23 -20.61 -12.78 30.99
CA THR A 23 -21.60 -12.54 29.96
C THR A 23 -21.81 -13.78 29.11
N PRO A 24 -23.06 -14.32 29.00
CA PRO A 24 -23.32 -15.48 28.18
C PRO A 24 -23.08 -15.17 26.70
N LEU A 25 -22.28 -16.00 26.05
CA LEU A 25 -22.12 -15.97 24.59
C LEU A 25 -23.50 -16.08 23.91
N PRO A 26 -23.81 -15.30 22.88
CA PRO A 26 -25.04 -15.46 22.12
C PRO A 26 -25.08 -16.87 21.51
N GLN A 27 -26.13 -17.62 21.84
CA GLN A 27 -26.40 -18.94 21.30
C GLN A 27 -26.63 -18.85 19.80
N LEU A 28 -25.78 -19.51 19.01
CA LEU A 28 -26.03 -19.76 17.59
C LEU A 28 -27.33 -20.58 17.42
N PRO A 29 -28.19 -20.26 16.46
CA PRO A 29 -29.42 -21.02 16.21
C PRO A 29 -29.08 -22.46 15.84
N HIS A 30 -29.74 -23.43 16.53
CA HIS A 30 -29.66 -24.86 16.26
C HIS A 30 -30.16 -25.17 14.85
N LEU A 31 -29.28 -25.70 14.00
CA LEU A 31 -29.68 -26.39 12.78
C LEU A 31 -30.20 -27.81 13.15
N PRO A 32 -31.33 -28.26 12.58
CA PRO A 32 -31.87 -29.58 12.86
C PRO A 32 -30.97 -30.69 12.31
N ARG A 33 -30.69 -31.69 13.15
CA ARG A 33 -30.06 -32.96 12.78
C ARG A 33 -31.05 -33.76 11.91
N GLY A 34 -30.84 -33.76 10.59
CA GLY A 34 -31.48 -34.68 9.66
C GLY A 34 -30.46 -35.74 9.24
N ALA A 35 -30.74 -37.00 9.55
CA ALA A 35 -30.03 -38.13 9.02
C ALA A 35 -30.34 -38.29 7.53
N GLY A 36 -29.28 -38.32 6.69
CA GLY A 36 -29.41 -38.54 5.25
C GLY A 36 -28.08 -38.98 4.68
N HIS A 37 -28.03 -40.24 4.24
CA HIS A 37 -26.97 -40.84 3.43
C HIS A 37 -26.71 -39.93 2.20
N GLU A 38 -25.55 -39.27 2.10
CA GLU A 38 -25.09 -38.68 0.85
C GLU A 38 -24.44 -39.72 -0.04
N VAL A 39 -25.22 -40.11 -1.05
CA VAL A 39 -24.74 -40.85 -2.23
C VAL A 39 -24.00 -39.86 -3.11
N TRP A 40 -22.72 -40.08 -3.40
CA TRP A 40 -21.93 -39.33 -4.36
C TRP A 40 -22.53 -39.46 -5.76
N PRO A 41 -22.71 -38.39 -6.53
CA PRO A 41 -23.15 -38.50 -7.92
C PRO A 41 -22.05 -39.11 -8.80
N PRO A 42 -22.42 -39.88 -9.83
CA PRO A 42 -21.47 -40.53 -10.73
C PRO A 42 -20.72 -39.49 -11.58
N HIS A 43 -19.43 -39.71 -11.76
CA HIS A 43 -18.55 -38.91 -12.62
C HIS A 43 -19.09 -38.85 -14.06
N HIS A 44 -19.48 -37.67 -14.53
CA HIS A 44 -19.71 -37.42 -15.93
C HIS A 44 -18.37 -37.32 -16.67
N PRO A 45 -18.23 -37.96 -17.85
CA PRO A 45 -17.02 -37.81 -18.68
C PRO A 45 -16.91 -36.37 -19.24
N PRO A 46 -15.69 -35.83 -19.43
CA PRO A 46 -15.49 -34.48 -19.96
C PRO A 46 -16.00 -34.38 -21.43
N PRO A 47 -16.37 -33.15 -21.85
CA PRO A 47 -16.91 -32.94 -23.21
C PRO A 47 -15.90 -33.26 -24.33
N PRO A 48 -16.36 -33.58 -25.55
CA PRO A 48 -15.54 -34.19 -26.64
C PRO A 48 -14.36 -33.35 -27.12
N GLN A 49 -14.28 -32.06 -26.81
CA GLN A 49 -13.18 -31.20 -27.28
C GLN A 49 -11.86 -31.42 -26.53
N GLN A 50 -11.88 -31.94 -25.31
CA GLN A 50 -10.64 -32.26 -24.57
C GLN A 50 -10.00 -33.58 -24.98
N GLN A 51 -10.77 -34.50 -25.54
CA GLN A 51 -10.23 -35.76 -26.02
C GLN A 51 -9.41 -35.63 -27.31
N GLN A 52 -9.69 -34.62 -28.17
CA GLN A 52 -8.91 -34.37 -29.39
C GLN A 52 -7.52 -33.80 -29.11
N GLN A 53 -7.36 -32.99 -28.04
CA GLN A 53 -6.03 -32.41 -27.67
C GLN A 53 -5.09 -33.47 -27.07
N LEU A 54 -5.62 -34.47 -26.35
CA LEU A 54 -4.83 -35.55 -25.80
C LEU A 54 -4.36 -36.55 -26.87
N GLN A 55 -5.15 -36.75 -27.94
CA GLN A 55 -4.75 -37.62 -29.05
C GLN A 55 -3.71 -36.98 -29.97
N LEU A 56 -3.73 -35.65 -30.16
CA LEU A 56 -2.70 -34.92 -30.90
C LEU A 56 -1.35 -34.96 -30.24
N ALA A 57 -1.32 -34.84 -28.88
CA ALA A 57 -0.07 -34.89 -28.09
C ALA A 57 0.60 -36.27 -28.11
N GLN A 58 -0.19 -37.38 -28.28
CA GLN A 58 0.34 -38.75 -28.41
C GLN A 58 0.87 -39.08 -29.81
N HIS A 59 0.40 -38.39 -30.84
CA HIS A 59 0.89 -38.59 -32.21
C HIS A 59 2.25 -37.93 -32.48
N ASP A 60 2.57 -36.80 -31.81
CA ASP A 60 3.86 -36.13 -31.95
C ASP A 60 5.00 -36.88 -31.20
N ALA A 61 4.67 -37.61 -30.14
CA ALA A 61 5.66 -38.43 -29.43
C ALA A 61 6.08 -39.69 -30.21
N LYS A 62 5.20 -40.20 -31.07
CA LYS A 62 5.51 -41.38 -31.93
C LYS A 62 6.32 -41.07 -33.19
N ARG A 63 6.36 -39.83 -33.65
CA ARG A 63 7.13 -39.43 -34.84
C ARG A 63 8.62 -39.21 -34.59
N LYS A 64 9.04 -39.04 -33.36
CA LYS A 64 10.46 -38.88 -32.99
C LYS A 64 11.25 -40.19 -32.80
N HIS A 65 10.58 -41.36 -32.85
CA HIS A 65 11.23 -42.64 -32.60
C HIS A 65 11.47 -43.52 -33.84
N LEU A 66 11.27 -42.99 -35.06
CA LEU A 66 11.36 -43.80 -36.33
C LEU A 66 12.38 -43.24 -37.31
N ALA A 67 13.38 -42.47 -36.86
CA ALA A 67 14.39 -41.89 -37.73
C ALA A 67 15.84 -42.20 -37.28
N GLU A 68 16.07 -43.39 -36.71
CA GLU A 68 17.42 -43.90 -36.46
C GLU A 68 17.52 -45.37 -36.76
N HIS A 69 17.74 -45.70 -38.02
CA HIS A 69 18.42 -46.89 -38.51
C HIS A 69 18.59 -46.79 -40.04
N ASP A 70 19.74 -46.38 -40.51
CA ASP A 70 20.40 -47.01 -41.65
C ASP A 70 21.90 -46.78 -41.62
N GLU A 71 22.59 -47.78 -42.08
CA GLU A 71 24.00 -48.09 -41.93
C GLU A 71 24.89 -47.40 -42.98
N GLY A 72 26.18 -47.15 -42.62
CA GLY A 72 27.18 -46.76 -43.61
C GLY A 72 28.59 -46.54 -43.07
N PHE A 73 29.36 -47.61 -42.97
CA PHE A 73 30.80 -47.65 -42.80
C PHE A 73 31.59 -46.59 -43.63
N HIS A 74 32.45 -45.79 -43.01
CA HIS A 74 33.81 -45.50 -43.48
C HIS A 74 34.63 -44.70 -42.44
N SER A 75 35.70 -45.33 -41.99
CA SER A 75 36.77 -44.83 -41.17
C SER A 75 37.51 -43.65 -41.82
N ARG A 76 37.54 -42.47 -41.16
CA ARG A 76 38.65 -41.49 -41.25
C ARG A 76 38.65 -40.67 -39.98
N HIS A 77 39.77 -40.69 -39.25
CA HIS A 77 40.00 -39.84 -38.11
C HIS A 77 39.81 -38.36 -38.44
N PRO A 78 38.96 -37.61 -37.78
CA PRO A 78 39.05 -36.16 -37.74
C PRO A 78 39.81 -35.68 -36.52
N LYS A 79 40.70 -34.74 -36.78
CA LYS A 79 41.47 -33.96 -35.81
C LYS A 79 40.51 -33.35 -34.80
N GLN A 80 40.82 -33.50 -33.50
CA GLN A 80 40.12 -32.83 -32.41
C GLN A 80 40.05 -31.32 -32.65
N PRO A 81 38.91 -30.67 -32.65
CA PRO A 81 38.86 -29.22 -32.49
C PRO A 81 39.26 -28.91 -31.04
N ARG A 82 40.31 -28.10 -30.92
CA ARG A 82 40.74 -27.48 -29.68
C ARG A 82 39.56 -26.63 -29.20
N PHE A 83 38.86 -27.08 -28.17
CA PHE A 83 37.94 -26.24 -27.45
C PHE A 83 38.74 -25.14 -26.78
N GLU A 84 38.75 -23.96 -27.38
CA GLU A 84 39.07 -22.75 -26.65
C GLU A 84 38.05 -22.67 -25.54
N ALA A 85 38.51 -22.81 -24.29
CA ALA A 85 37.72 -22.58 -23.12
C ALA A 85 37.17 -21.15 -23.25
N ALA A 86 35.85 -21.04 -23.55
CA ALA A 86 35.12 -19.78 -23.43
C ALA A 86 35.40 -19.28 -22.01
N ALA A 87 36.03 -18.13 -21.90
CA ALA A 87 36.22 -17.45 -20.64
C ALA A 87 34.86 -17.42 -19.91
N PRO A 88 34.79 -17.75 -18.61
CA PRO A 88 33.57 -17.69 -17.87
C PRO A 88 33.01 -16.26 -18.02
N SER A 89 31.82 -16.14 -18.59
CA SER A 89 31.08 -14.90 -18.62
C SER A 89 31.17 -14.32 -17.22
N GLN A 90 31.77 -13.17 -17.06
CA GLN A 90 31.78 -12.45 -15.78
C GLN A 90 30.33 -12.19 -15.46
N GLN A 91 29.72 -13.07 -14.64
CA GLN A 91 28.49 -12.76 -13.95
C GLN A 91 28.80 -11.49 -13.17
N GLN A 92 28.25 -10.37 -13.63
CA GLN A 92 28.32 -9.11 -12.91
C GLN A 92 27.78 -9.37 -11.52
N GLN A 93 28.68 -9.51 -10.55
CA GLN A 93 28.32 -9.70 -9.15
C GLN A 93 27.58 -8.45 -8.72
N LEU A 94 26.34 -8.61 -8.28
CA LEU A 94 25.54 -7.54 -7.67
C LEU A 94 26.36 -6.94 -6.51
N PRO A 95 26.45 -5.60 -6.41
CA PRO A 95 27.13 -4.98 -5.28
C PRO A 95 26.47 -5.43 -3.98
N PRO A 96 27.24 -5.70 -2.91
CA PRO A 96 26.65 -6.03 -1.62
C PRO A 96 25.72 -4.89 -1.17
N HIS A 97 24.56 -5.21 -0.63
CA HIS A 97 23.55 -4.23 -0.18
C HIS A 97 24.12 -3.15 0.74
N ALA A 98 25.14 -3.50 1.54
CA ALA A 98 25.85 -2.58 2.43
C ALA A 98 26.69 -1.50 1.71
N ALA A 99 27.03 -1.69 0.43
CA ALA A 99 27.85 -0.76 -0.34
C ALA A 99 27.02 0.28 -1.14
N VAL A 100 25.70 0.22 -1.04
CA VAL A 100 24.80 1.15 -1.77
C VAL A 100 24.78 2.51 -1.09
N ASP A 101 24.97 3.57 -1.89
CA ASP A 101 24.82 4.95 -1.42
C ASP A 101 23.40 5.19 -0.87
N ARG A 102 23.32 5.57 0.40
CA ARG A 102 22.06 5.81 1.12
C ARG A 102 21.20 6.90 0.48
N HIS A 103 21.83 7.95 -0.08
CA HIS A 103 21.11 9.05 -0.72
C HIS A 103 20.48 8.61 -2.05
N VAL A 104 21.19 7.80 -2.82
CA VAL A 104 20.68 7.26 -4.10
C VAL A 104 19.56 6.27 -3.84
N LEU A 105 19.72 5.36 -2.86
CA LEU A 105 18.68 4.43 -2.44
C LEU A 105 17.44 5.16 -1.91
N ARG A 106 17.62 6.20 -1.08
CA ARG A 106 16.50 7.01 -0.57
C ARG A 106 15.72 7.65 -1.73
N ARG A 107 16.41 8.20 -2.72
CA ARG A 107 15.76 8.79 -3.90
C ARG A 107 14.94 7.77 -4.68
N ALA A 108 15.49 6.59 -4.91
CA ALA A 108 14.79 5.48 -5.55
C ALA A 108 13.56 5.06 -4.72
N PHE A 109 13.72 4.89 -3.41
CA PHE A 109 12.62 4.57 -2.51
C PHE A 109 11.47 5.57 -2.59
N LEU A 110 11.74 6.88 -2.46
CA LEU A 110 10.72 7.92 -2.52
C LEU A 110 10.02 8.00 -3.89
N LYS A 111 10.77 7.75 -4.97
CA LYS A 111 10.23 7.63 -6.34
C LYS A 111 9.17 6.53 -6.40
N TYR A 112 9.49 5.31 -5.96
CA TYR A 112 8.57 4.17 -6.01
C TYR A 112 7.45 4.28 -4.98
N ALA A 113 7.70 4.82 -3.81
CA ALA A 113 6.66 5.13 -2.83
C ALA A 113 5.61 6.09 -3.40
N LYS A 114 6.05 7.13 -4.15
CA LYS A 114 5.12 8.01 -4.87
C LYS A 114 4.33 7.25 -5.93
N MET A 115 5.00 6.48 -6.80
CA MET A 115 4.34 5.72 -7.86
C MET A 115 3.28 4.76 -7.31
N LEU A 116 3.59 4.01 -6.26
CA LEU A 116 2.66 3.06 -5.63
C LEU A 116 1.43 3.74 -5.01
N ASN A 117 1.55 4.99 -4.58
CA ASN A 117 0.47 5.76 -3.95
C ASN A 117 -0.18 6.79 -4.88
N GLU A 118 0.19 6.85 -6.17
CA GLU A 118 -0.30 7.88 -7.10
C GLU A 118 -1.81 7.86 -7.29
N SER A 119 -2.43 6.69 -7.19
CA SER A 119 -3.89 6.56 -7.21
C SER A 119 -4.37 5.45 -6.26
N ALA A 120 -5.59 5.61 -5.73
CA ALA A 120 -6.22 4.58 -4.90
C ALA A 120 -6.34 3.23 -5.62
N VAL A 121 -6.61 3.25 -6.93
CA VAL A 121 -6.72 2.03 -7.75
C VAL A 121 -5.38 1.30 -7.81
N GLN A 122 -4.30 2.02 -8.12
CA GLN A 122 -2.96 1.44 -8.18
C GLN A 122 -2.53 0.91 -6.81
N ARG A 123 -2.69 1.70 -5.75
CA ARG A 123 -2.37 1.26 -4.39
C ARG A 123 -3.14 -0.01 -4.02
N ARG A 124 -4.44 -0.05 -4.32
CA ARG A 124 -5.31 -1.19 -4.03
C ARG A 124 -4.88 -2.45 -4.78
N SER A 125 -4.44 -2.35 -6.04
CA SER A 125 -3.99 -3.50 -6.83
C SER A 125 -2.81 -4.26 -6.19
N TYR A 126 -1.96 -3.56 -5.41
CA TYR A 126 -0.89 -4.21 -4.63
C TYR A 126 -1.39 -4.75 -3.28
N LEU A 127 -2.37 -4.08 -2.64
CA LEU A 127 -2.86 -4.45 -1.31
C LEU A 127 -3.83 -5.64 -1.33
N GLU A 128 -4.68 -5.74 -2.34
CA GLU A 128 -5.73 -6.77 -2.43
C GLU A 128 -5.22 -8.12 -2.98
N GLY A 129 -3.96 -8.18 -3.38
CA GLY A 129 -3.36 -9.37 -3.97
C GLY A 129 -3.72 -9.56 -5.45
N GLY A 130 -3.05 -10.52 -6.08
CA GLY A 130 -3.18 -10.79 -7.50
C GLY A 130 -1.89 -10.48 -8.27
N ARG A 131 -1.96 -10.56 -9.60
CA ARG A 131 -0.80 -10.28 -10.45
C ARG A 131 -0.39 -8.83 -10.36
N VAL A 132 0.88 -8.59 -10.06
CA VAL A 132 1.46 -7.27 -9.90
C VAL A 132 2.71 -7.11 -10.76
N PRO A 133 2.86 -5.99 -11.51
CA PRO A 133 4.03 -5.75 -12.35
C PRO A 133 5.21 -5.21 -11.52
N CYS A 134 6.43 -5.49 -11.97
CA CYS A 134 7.62 -4.84 -11.44
C CYS A 134 7.81 -3.45 -12.08
N LEU A 135 7.63 -2.40 -11.29
CA LEU A 135 7.81 -1.02 -11.74
C LEU A 135 9.28 -0.65 -12.05
N ALA A 136 10.24 -1.41 -11.49
CA ALA A 136 11.66 -1.15 -11.69
C ALA A 136 12.23 -1.82 -12.95
N CYS A 137 11.61 -2.88 -13.47
CA CYS A 137 12.04 -3.56 -14.69
C CYS A 137 11.75 -2.75 -15.98
N GLY A 138 10.97 -1.66 -15.93
CA GLY A 138 10.67 -0.80 -17.06
C GLY A 138 9.98 -1.57 -18.21
N ARG A 139 10.54 -1.48 -19.43
CA ARG A 139 9.98 -2.12 -20.63
C ARG A 139 10.00 -3.65 -20.59
N SER A 140 10.88 -4.24 -19.80
CA SER A 140 10.98 -5.68 -19.56
C SER A 140 10.16 -6.10 -18.33
N SER A 141 9.12 -5.36 -18.00
CA SER A 141 8.28 -5.62 -16.82
C SER A 141 7.83 -7.06 -16.80
N LYS A 142 8.08 -7.70 -15.64
CA LYS A 142 7.59 -9.06 -15.34
C LYS A 142 6.42 -8.93 -14.38
N ASP A 143 5.40 -9.73 -14.60
CA ASP A 143 4.28 -9.85 -13.70
C ASP A 143 4.55 -10.97 -12.69
N PHE A 144 4.28 -10.70 -11.44
CA PHE A 144 4.40 -11.65 -10.33
C PHE A 144 3.01 -12.08 -9.87
N ALA A 145 2.89 -13.33 -9.45
CA ALA A 145 1.61 -13.88 -9.00
C ALA A 145 1.08 -13.17 -7.73
N ASP A 146 1.99 -12.65 -6.91
CA ASP A 146 1.68 -11.92 -5.69
C ASP A 146 2.78 -10.90 -5.36
N VAL A 147 2.52 -10.06 -4.36
CA VAL A 147 3.47 -9.04 -3.88
C VAL A 147 4.68 -9.68 -3.20
N HIS A 148 4.55 -10.86 -2.60
CA HIS A 148 5.69 -11.57 -2.01
C HIS A 148 6.74 -11.94 -3.07
N GLY A 149 6.31 -12.54 -4.18
CA GLY A 149 7.19 -12.85 -5.32
C GLY A 149 7.85 -11.59 -5.91
N LEU A 150 7.10 -10.49 -6.00
CA LEU A 150 7.64 -9.21 -6.44
C LEU A 150 8.69 -8.66 -5.46
N VAL A 151 8.46 -8.74 -4.15
CA VAL A 151 9.41 -8.31 -3.10
C VAL A 151 10.70 -9.12 -3.15
N MET A 152 10.60 -10.46 -3.32
CA MET A 152 11.76 -11.34 -3.51
C MET A 152 12.59 -10.96 -4.75
N HIS A 153 11.92 -10.70 -5.88
CA HIS A 153 12.56 -10.23 -7.10
C HIS A 153 13.22 -8.85 -6.94
N ALA A 154 12.54 -7.92 -6.27
CA ALA A 154 13.06 -6.57 -6.06
C ALA A 154 14.25 -6.53 -5.09
N TYR A 155 14.35 -7.48 -4.18
CA TYR A 155 15.50 -7.63 -3.29
C TYR A 155 16.72 -8.20 -4.01
N ASN A 156 16.53 -9.18 -4.91
CA ASN A 156 17.60 -9.83 -5.70
C ASN A 156 17.28 -9.76 -7.21
N PRO A 157 17.41 -8.60 -7.84
CA PRO A 157 17.12 -8.46 -9.25
C PRO A 157 18.18 -9.16 -10.12
N PRO A 158 17.84 -9.67 -11.30
CA PRO A 158 18.77 -10.35 -12.18
C PRO A 158 19.75 -9.40 -12.89
N ASN A 159 19.51 -8.08 -12.88
CA ASN A 159 20.30 -7.08 -13.57
C ASN A 159 20.90 -6.07 -12.59
N ALA A 160 22.22 -5.93 -12.59
CA ALA A 160 22.97 -5.00 -11.76
C ALA A 160 22.64 -3.52 -12.07
N ASP A 161 22.38 -3.16 -13.32
CA ASP A 161 22.12 -1.78 -13.73
C ASP A 161 20.85 -1.18 -13.09
N SER A 162 19.89 -2.02 -12.79
CA SER A 162 18.62 -1.64 -12.14
C SER A 162 18.58 -1.96 -10.65
N PHE A 163 19.69 -2.36 -10.05
CA PHE A 163 19.76 -2.85 -8.67
C PHE A 163 19.22 -1.84 -7.65
N ILE A 164 19.66 -0.59 -7.73
CA ILE A 164 19.24 0.47 -6.80
C ILE A 164 17.74 0.79 -6.95
N ASP A 165 17.24 0.84 -8.18
CA ASP A 165 15.80 1.04 -8.44
C ASP A 165 14.98 -0.12 -7.85
N HIS A 166 15.42 -1.35 -7.97
CA HIS A 166 14.76 -2.52 -7.39
C HIS A 166 14.80 -2.50 -5.86
N LEU A 167 15.95 -2.14 -5.24
CA LEU A 167 16.00 -1.98 -3.78
C LEU A 167 15.09 -0.85 -3.27
N GLY A 168 15.00 0.25 -4.02
CA GLY A 168 14.04 1.33 -3.75
C GLY A 168 12.60 0.85 -3.82
N LEU A 169 12.25 0.05 -4.84
CA LEU A 169 10.93 -0.57 -4.98
C LEU A 169 10.66 -1.58 -3.86
N HIS A 170 11.63 -2.44 -3.52
CA HIS A 170 11.54 -3.38 -2.40
C HIS A 170 11.13 -2.66 -1.11
N LYS A 171 11.87 -1.60 -0.73
CA LYS A 171 11.56 -0.82 0.47
C LYS A 171 10.17 -0.16 0.39
N ALA A 172 9.80 0.38 -0.77
CA ALA A 172 8.49 1.02 -0.96
C ALA A 172 7.33 0.03 -0.84
N LEU A 173 7.47 -1.19 -1.38
CA LEU A 173 6.49 -2.27 -1.23
C LEU A 173 6.35 -2.71 0.22
N CYS A 174 7.48 -2.92 0.92
CA CYS A 174 7.44 -3.31 2.33
C CYS A 174 6.72 -2.25 3.19
N VAL A 175 7.01 -0.95 3.00
CA VAL A 175 6.30 0.13 3.72
C VAL A 175 4.81 0.15 3.38
N LEU A 176 4.44 -0.03 2.10
CA LEU A 176 3.04 -0.09 1.68
C LEU A 176 2.30 -1.25 2.36
N MET A 177 2.91 -2.44 2.35
CA MET A 177 2.34 -3.67 2.92
C MET A 177 2.37 -3.70 4.46
N GLY A 178 3.18 -2.84 5.10
CA GLY A 178 3.44 -2.90 6.53
C GLY A 178 4.41 -4.04 6.91
N TRP A 179 5.37 -4.35 6.04
CA TRP A 179 6.38 -5.38 6.23
C TRP A 179 7.73 -4.79 6.63
N ASP A 180 8.57 -5.61 7.25
CA ASP A 180 9.90 -5.21 7.72
C ASP A 180 10.93 -5.24 6.58
N TYR A 181 11.22 -4.08 6.00
CA TYR A 181 12.20 -3.94 4.92
C TYR A 181 13.66 -4.13 5.37
N THR A 182 13.93 -4.21 6.67
CA THR A 182 15.28 -4.44 7.20
C THR A 182 15.67 -5.90 7.23
N LYS A 183 14.68 -6.80 7.18
CA LYS A 183 14.87 -8.23 7.11
C LYS A 183 14.98 -8.70 5.66
N VAL A 184 15.82 -9.70 5.44
CA VAL A 184 15.92 -10.37 4.14
C VAL A 184 14.58 -11.06 3.83
N PRO A 185 13.98 -10.82 2.66
CA PRO A 185 12.77 -11.52 2.27
C PRO A 185 13.10 -12.98 1.93
N GLU A 186 12.37 -13.89 2.57
CA GLU A 186 12.54 -15.33 2.46
C GLU A 186 11.17 -16.02 2.32
N ASN A 187 11.19 -17.30 1.90
CA ASN A 187 10.00 -18.13 1.80
C ASN A 187 9.29 -18.35 3.15
N SER A 188 10.02 -18.20 4.27
CA SER A 188 9.47 -18.23 5.63
C SER A 188 8.47 -17.09 5.91
N LYS A 189 8.53 -16.02 5.11
CA LYS A 189 7.73 -14.78 5.25
C LYS A 189 7.89 -14.08 6.61
N ALA A 190 8.95 -14.36 7.37
CA ALA A 190 9.21 -13.73 8.68
C ALA A 190 9.33 -12.21 8.61
N TYR A 191 9.74 -11.65 7.47
CA TYR A 191 9.81 -10.21 7.22
C TYR A 191 8.43 -9.54 7.09
N GLN A 192 7.33 -10.31 6.93
CA GLN A 192 5.97 -9.77 6.82
C GLN A 192 5.37 -9.39 8.19
N SER A 193 6.04 -9.75 9.28
CA SER A 193 5.62 -9.40 10.65
C SER A 193 6.34 -8.16 11.14
N LEU A 194 5.63 -7.03 11.18
CA LEU A 194 6.08 -5.79 11.79
C LEU A 194 5.03 -5.35 12.82
N LEU A 195 5.47 -4.78 13.94
CA LEU A 195 4.56 -4.29 14.98
C LEU A 195 3.69 -3.15 14.41
N PRO A 196 2.38 -3.09 14.75
CA PRO A 196 1.47 -2.07 14.22
C PRO A 196 1.96 -0.63 14.38
N ASP A 197 2.56 -0.31 15.53
CA ASP A 197 3.10 1.04 15.80
C ASP A 197 4.26 1.40 14.84
N LEU A 198 5.13 0.42 14.53
CA LEU A 198 6.22 0.62 13.57
C LEU A 198 5.70 0.73 12.13
N VAL A 199 4.64 0.00 11.80
CA VAL A 199 3.95 0.15 10.50
C VAL A 199 3.40 1.56 10.37
N GLN A 200 2.70 2.04 11.39
CA GLN A 200 2.12 3.38 11.40
C GLN A 200 3.22 4.45 11.33
N ALA A 201 4.24 4.36 12.17
CA ALA A 201 5.38 5.27 12.15
C ALA A 201 6.08 5.33 10.78
N SER A 202 6.25 4.18 10.10
CA SER A 202 6.85 4.12 8.76
C SER A 202 5.99 4.77 7.69
N ARG A 203 4.66 4.70 7.81
CA ARG A 203 3.71 5.36 6.90
C ARG A 203 3.64 6.86 7.15
N GLU A 204 3.62 7.30 8.39
CA GLU A 204 3.59 8.71 8.80
C GLU A 204 4.90 9.45 8.52
N ASP A 205 6.01 8.72 8.40
CA ASP A 205 7.30 9.28 7.99
C ASP A 205 7.27 9.82 6.54
N LEU A 206 6.44 9.26 5.67
CA LEU A 206 6.38 9.61 4.24
C LEU A 206 5.38 10.75 3.98
N ILE A 207 5.82 11.97 4.14
CA ILE A 207 4.98 13.17 3.96
C ILE A 207 4.94 13.65 2.51
N ILE A 208 3.80 14.25 2.14
CA ILE A 208 3.65 14.99 0.88
C ILE A 208 4.41 16.30 0.97
N TRP A 209 5.21 16.59 -0.06
CA TRP A 209 6.03 17.77 -0.13
C TRP A 209 5.72 18.65 -1.37
N PRO A 210 5.59 19.99 -1.25
CA PRO A 210 5.69 20.82 -0.02
C PRO A 210 4.74 20.37 1.09
N PRO A 211 5.08 20.65 2.39
CA PRO A 211 4.25 20.27 3.51
C PRO A 211 2.82 20.73 3.32
N THR A 212 1.87 19.82 3.38
CA THR A 212 0.46 20.08 3.08
C THR A 212 -0.40 19.49 4.19
N VAL A 213 -1.32 20.30 4.72
CA VAL A 213 -2.39 19.83 5.60
C VAL A 213 -3.68 19.71 4.78
N ILE A 214 -4.34 18.58 4.86
CA ILE A 214 -5.64 18.34 4.23
C ILE A 214 -6.71 18.73 5.25
N ILE A 215 -7.65 19.59 4.84
CA ILE A 215 -8.79 20.00 5.67
C ILE A 215 -10.08 19.49 5.03
N HIS A 216 -10.83 18.73 5.80
CA HIS A 216 -12.13 18.15 5.44
C HIS A 216 -13.31 18.93 6.04
N ASN A 217 -14.52 18.58 5.58
CA ASN A 217 -15.79 19.17 5.99
C ASN A 217 -15.88 20.69 5.67
N THR A 218 -15.25 21.09 4.57
CA THR A 218 -15.22 22.49 4.11
C THR A 218 -16.39 22.88 3.21
N ALA A 219 -17.32 21.95 2.93
CA ALA A 219 -18.57 22.24 2.22
C ALA A 219 -19.53 23.04 3.11
N THR A 220 -20.16 24.10 2.57
CA THR A 220 -21.07 24.97 3.30
C THR A 220 -22.53 24.78 2.92
N GLY A 221 -22.81 24.21 1.74
CA GLY A 221 -24.17 24.01 1.26
C GLY A 221 -24.24 23.68 -0.23
N ARG A 222 -25.35 24.06 -0.86
CA ARG A 222 -25.56 23.95 -2.31
C ARG A 222 -26.08 25.26 -2.88
N LYS A 223 -25.62 25.60 -4.07
CA LYS A 223 -26.12 26.72 -4.87
C LYS A 223 -27.52 26.43 -5.41
N LYS A 224 -28.18 27.48 -5.94
CA LYS A 224 -29.48 27.36 -6.62
C LYS A 224 -29.43 26.44 -7.85
N ASP A 225 -28.26 26.33 -8.48
CA ASP A 225 -28.00 25.43 -9.62
C ASP A 225 -27.71 23.96 -9.19
N GLY A 226 -27.80 23.66 -7.89
CA GLY A 226 -27.55 22.33 -7.31
C GLY A 226 -26.09 22.01 -7.03
N ARG A 227 -25.14 22.85 -7.46
CA ARG A 227 -23.71 22.62 -7.24
C ARG A 227 -23.34 22.84 -5.77
N ALA A 228 -22.40 22.00 -5.29
CA ALA A 228 -21.88 22.14 -3.94
C ALA A 228 -21.12 23.46 -3.75
N GLU A 229 -21.40 24.13 -2.63
CA GLU A 229 -20.65 25.30 -2.14
C GLU A 229 -19.72 24.89 -1.00
N GLY A 230 -18.67 25.66 -0.81
CA GLY A 230 -17.72 25.46 0.28
C GLY A 230 -16.87 26.67 0.52
N LEU A 231 -16.06 26.61 1.58
CA LEU A 231 -15.14 27.67 1.95
C LEU A 231 -14.15 27.93 0.82
N GLY A 232 -14.13 29.16 0.33
CA GLY A 232 -13.18 29.61 -0.68
C GLY A 232 -11.77 29.78 -0.09
N ASN A 233 -10.74 29.86 -0.95
CA ASN A 233 -9.35 29.99 -0.51
C ASN A 233 -9.14 31.15 0.49
N LYS A 234 -9.64 32.35 0.17
CA LYS A 234 -9.47 33.54 1.03
C LYS A 234 -10.16 33.37 2.39
N GLU A 235 -11.34 32.74 2.39
CA GLU A 235 -12.10 32.51 3.60
C GLU A 235 -11.41 31.46 4.49
N MET A 236 -10.86 30.41 3.87
CA MET A 236 -10.08 29.41 4.57
C MET A 236 -8.78 30.02 5.12
N ASP A 237 -8.04 30.81 4.30
CA ASP A 237 -6.82 31.49 4.78
C ASP A 237 -7.12 32.36 6.00
N LYS A 238 -8.25 33.11 5.99
CA LYS A 238 -8.70 33.89 7.13
C LYS A 238 -8.95 33.04 8.37
N LYS A 239 -9.71 31.94 8.23
CA LYS A 239 -10.00 31.01 9.34
C LYS A 239 -8.72 30.42 9.94
N ILE A 240 -7.80 29.95 9.09
CA ILE A 240 -6.52 29.38 9.54
C ILE A 240 -5.64 30.44 10.24
N SER A 241 -5.67 31.68 9.74
CA SER A 241 -4.96 32.82 10.36
C SER A 241 -5.56 33.18 11.73
N GLU A 242 -6.88 33.16 11.87
CA GLU A 242 -7.60 33.38 13.14
C GLU A 242 -7.24 32.31 14.21
N LEU A 243 -6.92 31.10 13.76
CA LEU A 243 -6.40 30.04 14.64
C LEU A 243 -4.91 30.20 14.99
N GLY A 244 -4.23 31.23 14.47
CA GLY A 244 -2.80 31.52 14.74
C GLY A 244 -1.81 30.89 13.75
N PHE A 245 -2.28 30.42 12.57
CA PHE A 245 -1.45 29.74 11.57
C PHE A 245 -1.46 30.52 10.24
N ALA A 246 -0.60 31.54 10.12
CA ALA A 246 -0.58 32.44 8.97
C ALA A 246 0.31 31.98 7.80
N GLY A 247 1.15 30.93 7.98
CA GLY A 247 2.18 30.53 7.01
C GLY A 247 1.68 29.68 5.84
N GLY A 248 0.44 29.16 5.90
CA GLY A 248 -0.15 28.32 4.88
C GLY A 248 -0.94 29.08 3.82
N LYS A 249 -1.04 28.49 2.62
CA LYS A 249 -1.91 28.97 1.54
C LYS A 249 -2.94 27.92 1.18
N SER A 250 -4.21 28.31 1.21
CA SER A 250 -5.34 27.41 0.94
C SER A 250 -5.55 27.22 -0.56
N LYS A 251 -5.90 26.00 -0.91
CA LYS A 251 -6.42 25.61 -2.21
C LYS A 251 -7.65 24.73 -2.02
N SER A 252 -8.83 25.31 -2.14
CA SER A 252 -10.09 24.57 -2.13
C SER A 252 -10.23 23.72 -3.39
N LEU A 253 -10.68 22.49 -3.26
CA LEU A 253 -10.80 21.56 -4.37
C LEU A 253 -12.22 21.54 -4.93
N TYR A 254 -12.32 21.56 -6.25
CA TYR A 254 -13.57 21.57 -7.00
C TYR A 254 -13.61 20.42 -8.01
N GLY A 255 -14.77 19.81 -8.13
CA GLY A 255 -15.11 18.82 -9.15
C GLY A 255 -16.19 19.32 -10.11
N LYS A 256 -16.75 18.40 -10.89
CA LYS A 256 -17.85 18.73 -11.83
C LYS A 256 -19.09 19.26 -11.11
N GLU A 257 -19.34 18.76 -9.90
CA GLU A 257 -20.51 19.09 -9.09
C GLU A 257 -20.27 20.22 -8.07
N GLY A 258 -19.19 20.95 -8.20
CA GLY A 258 -18.84 22.06 -7.32
C GLY A 258 -17.73 21.72 -6.33
N HIS A 259 -17.82 22.28 -5.13
CA HIS A 259 -16.83 22.14 -4.07
C HIS A 259 -16.79 20.70 -3.53
N LEU A 260 -15.60 20.10 -3.40
CA LEU A 260 -15.45 18.71 -2.94
C LEU A 260 -15.53 18.52 -1.42
N GLY A 261 -15.71 19.60 -0.63
CA GLY A 261 -15.66 19.53 0.83
C GLY A 261 -14.23 19.38 1.36
N LEU A 262 -13.23 19.61 0.53
CA LEU A 262 -11.82 19.41 0.79
C LEU A 262 -11.01 20.64 0.43
N THR A 263 -10.08 21.03 1.31
CA THR A 263 -9.14 22.15 1.09
C THR A 263 -7.73 21.72 1.47
N LEU A 264 -6.76 22.02 0.62
CA LEU A 264 -5.34 21.78 0.89
C LEU A 264 -4.73 23.07 1.44
N ILE A 265 -4.05 23.01 2.58
CA ILE A 265 -3.24 24.09 3.12
C ILE A 265 -1.79 23.77 2.83
N LYS A 266 -1.17 24.51 1.90
CA LYS A 266 0.23 24.32 1.50
C LYS A 266 1.13 25.29 2.25
N PHE A 267 2.14 24.78 2.90
CA PHE A 267 3.15 25.56 3.60
C PHE A 267 4.41 25.76 2.76
N ALA A 268 5.32 26.58 3.25
CA ALA A 268 6.59 26.85 2.58
C ALA A 268 7.39 25.55 2.36
N ASN A 269 8.09 25.49 1.23
CA ASN A 269 8.97 24.37 0.85
C ASN A 269 10.28 24.42 1.69
N SER A 270 10.17 24.26 2.99
CA SER A 270 11.28 24.39 3.95
C SER A 270 11.00 23.62 5.24
N PRO A 271 12.02 23.32 6.08
CA PRO A 271 11.84 22.73 7.41
C PRO A 271 10.93 23.59 8.30
N ALA A 272 11.01 24.91 8.22
CA ALA A 272 10.12 25.81 8.96
C ALA A 272 8.65 25.65 8.51
N GLY A 273 8.41 25.49 7.19
CA GLY A 273 7.06 25.21 6.67
C GLY A 273 6.53 23.85 7.16
N LEU A 274 7.39 22.85 7.30
CA LEU A 274 6.99 21.57 7.88
C LEU A 274 6.55 21.73 9.34
N LYS A 275 7.34 22.43 10.15
CA LYS A 275 6.99 22.70 11.57
C LYS A 275 5.66 23.43 11.71
N GLU A 276 5.37 24.40 10.83
CA GLU A 276 4.07 25.08 10.81
C GLU A 276 2.92 24.15 10.42
N ALA A 277 3.13 23.28 9.43
CA ALA A 277 2.13 22.29 9.03
C ALA A 277 1.85 21.28 10.15
N GLU A 278 2.89 20.80 10.84
CA GLU A 278 2.78 19.91 12.01
C GLU A 278 2.03 20.59 13.14
N ARG A 279 2.37 21.84 13.47
CA ARG A 279 1.67 22.60 14.51
C ARG A 279 0.17 22.72 14.25
N LEU A 280 -0.24 22.96 13.00
CA LEU A 280 -1.65 23.00 12.63
C LEU A 280 -2.30 21.61 12.77
N ALA A 281 -1.64 20.57 12.28
CA ALA A 281 -2.14 19.20 12.39
C ALA A 281 -2.29 18.76 13.86
N ASP A 282 -1.29 19.06 14.71
CA ASP A 282 -1.32 18.76 16.14
C ASP A 282 -2.39 19.56 16.89
N PHE A 283 -2.64 20.80 16.49
CA PHE A 283 -3.71 21.61 17.04
C PHE A 283 -5.07 20.97 16.81
N LEU A 284 -5.32 20.50 15.58
CA LEU A 284 -6.57 19.81 15.22
C LEU A 284 -6.68 18.44 15.90
N GLU A 285 -5.58 17.69 15.98
CA GLU A 285 -5.55 16.37 16.64
C GLU A 285 -5.90 16.49 18.13
N ARG A 286 -5.39 17.51 18.83
CA ARG A 286 -5.70 17.77 20.27
C ARG A 286 -7.18 18.08 20.50
N GLN A 287 -7.92 18.49 19.49
CA GLN A 287 -9.36 18.72 19.54
C GLN A 287 -10.20 17.52 19.07
N ASP A 288 -9.56 16.35 18.87
CA ASP A 288 -10.17 15.18 18.23
C ASP A 288 -10.66 15.46 16.79
N HIS A 289 -10.09 16.48 16.15
CA HIS A 289 -10.39 16.89 14.77
C HIS A 289 -9.28 16.48 13.78
N GLY A 290 -8.41 15.57 14.16
CA GLY A 290 -7.38 15.00 13.31
C GLY A 290 -7.90 13.88 12.39
N ARG A 291 -6.98 13.06 11.91
CA ARG A 291 -7.28 11.95 10.98
C ARG A 291 -8.29 10.96 11.56
N ILE A 292 -8.10 10.52 12.79
CA ILE A 292 -8.98 9.55 13.46
C ILE A 292 -10.38 10.15 13.68
N GLY A 293 -10.42 11.41 14.13
CA GLY A 293 -11.68 12.15 14.29
C GLY A 293 -12.47 12.26 12.99
N TRP A 294 -11.78 12.57 11.88
CA TRP A 294 -12.41 12.60 10.55
C TRP A 294 -12.97 11.24 10.12
N LEU A 295 -12.18 10.18 10.26
CA LEU A 295 -12.63 8.83 9.93
C LEU A 295 -13.88 8.43 10.73
N ARG A 296 -13.92 8.78 12.03
CA ARG A 296 -15.08 8.56 12.91
C ARG A 296 -16.29 9.38 12.46
N ALA A 297 -16.10 10.66 12.17
CA ALA A 297 -17.17 11.54 11.70
C ALA A 297 -17.76 11.04 10.38
N ARG A 298 -16.91 10.61 9.45
CA ARG A 298 -17.32 10.06 8.15
C ARG A 298 -18.04 8.71 8.28
N ALA A 299 -17.58 7.82 9.15
CA ALA A 299 -18.20 6.51 9.37
C ALA A 299 -19.61 6.63 9.98
N ASN A 300 -19.84 7.66 10.80
CA ASN A 300 -21.13 7.95 11.43
C ASN A 300 -22.05 8.84 10.57
N GLN A 301 -21.61 9.26 9.39
CA GLN A 301 -22.44 10.01 8.45
C GLN A 301 -23.44 9.05 7.79
N SER A 302 -24.65 8.98 8.34
CA SER A 302 -25.76 8.30 7.68
C SER A 302 -26.12 9.04 6.38
N VAL A 303 -26.48 8.29 5.35
CA VAL A 303 -26.82 8.82 4.02
C VAL A 303 -27.87 9.93 4.16
N GLY A 304 -27.47 11.19 3.89
CA GLY A 304 -28.34 12.36 3.85
C GLY A 304 -28.34 13.29 5.07
N SER A 305 -27.59 13.02 6.13
CA SER A 305 -27.53 13.88 7.32
C SER A 305 -26.27 14.76 7.36
N ASP A 306 -26.30 15.91 6.69
CA ASP A 306 -25.25 16.94 6.78
C ASP A 306 -25.24 17.70 8.14
N ASN A 307 -26.17 17.39 9.05
CA ASN A 307 -26.35 18.04 10.36
C ASN A 307 -25.93 17.17 11.55
N SER A 308 -25.07 16.16 11.33
CA SER A 308 -24.50 15.38 12.42
C SER A 308 -23.76 16.28 13.41
N PRO A 309 -23.90 16.07 14.74
CA PRO A 309 -23.13 16.81 15.75
C PRO A 309 -21.60 16.69 15.60
N LEU A 310 -21.14 15.65 14.90
CA LEU A 310 -19.73 15.47 14.53
C LEU A 310 -19.31 16.35 13.35
N LEU A 311 -20.23 16.89 12.57
CA LEU A 311 -19.92 17.72 11.41
C LEU A 311 -20.26 19.19 11.60
N VAL A 312 -21.21 19.49 12.53
CA VAL A 312 -21.72 20.84 12.74
C VAL A 312 -21.83 21.11 14.24
N GLU A 313 -21.18 22.14 14.67
CA GLU A 313 -21.34 22.73 15.99
C GLU A 313 -22.41 23.84 15.95
N THR A 314 -23.29 23.87 16.91
CA THR A 314 -24.28 24.94 17.05
C THR A 314 -23.90 25.79 18.24
N ASP A 315 -23.67 27.08 18.03
CA ASP A 315 -23.46 28.03 19.11
C ASP A 315 -24.74 28.14 19.94
N ASN A 316 -24.70 27.72 21.19
CA ASN A 316 -25.85 27.68 22.07
C ASN A 316 -26.45 29.08 22.38
N ARG A 317 -25.68 30.17 22.18
CA ARG A 317 -26.08 31.54 22.44
C ARG A 317 -26.74 32.18 21.23
N THR A 318 -26.19 31.95 20.03
CA THR A 318 -26.60 32.60 18.78
C THR A 318 -27.48 31.72 17.91
N GLY A 319 -27.44 30.38 18.14
CA GLY A 319 -28.04 29.39 17.25
C GLY A 319 -27.32 29.22 15.93
N GLU A 320 -26.16 29.90 15.75
CA GLU A 320 -25.37 29.83 14.53
C GLU A 320 -24.73 28.46 14.39
N LYS A 321 -24.90 27.84 13.21
CA LYS A 321 -24.29 26.56 12.88
C LYS A 321 -22.94 26.78 12.21
N ARG A 322 -21.89 26.17 12.76
CA ARG A 322 -20.52 26.22 12.24
C ARG A 322 -20.05 24.81 11.85
N ARG A 323 -19.38 24.70 10.71
CA ARG A 323 -18.75 23.42 10.30
C ARG A 323 -17.55 23.15 11.17
N ILE A 324 -17.47 21.94 11.74
CA ILE A 324 -16.26 21.43 12.42
C ILE A 324 -15.27 21.04 11.34
N LEU A 325 -14.10 21.67 11.34
CA LEU A 325 -13.05 21.37 10.36
C LEU A 325 -12.17 20.25 10.92
N TYR A 326 -11.93 19.23 10.10
CA TYR A 326 -11.01 18.14 10.39
C TYR A 326 -9.77 18.29 9.53
N GLY A 327 -8.59 18.06 10.09
CA GLY A 327 -7.39 18.17 9.27
C GLY A 327 -6.19 17.45 9.84
N TYR A 328 -5.27 17.09 8.96
CA TYR A 328 -4.07 16.35 9.29
C TYR A 328 -2.97 16.58 8.27
N LEU A 329 -1.72 16.38 8.67
CA LEU A 329 -0.58 16.41 7.78
C LEU A 329 -0.71 15.29 6.73
N ALA A 330 -0.61 15.68 5.46
CA ALA A 330 -0.78 14.75 4.35
C ALA A 330 0.44 13.83 4.21
N ILE A 331 0.21 12.54 4.13
CA ILE A 331 1.21 11.49 3.95
C ILE A 331 1.06 10.80 2.59
N SER A 332 1.95 9.89 2.27
CA SER A 332 1.97 9.21 0.96
C SER A 332 0.64 8.55 0.57
N SER A 333 -0.10 7.99 1.56
CA SER A 333 -1.40 7.36 1.31
C SER A 333 -2.51 8.35 0.92
N ASP A 334 -2.30 9.64 1.12
CA ASP A 334 -3.29 10.67 0.81
C ASP A 334 -3.09 11.31 -0.59
N MET A 335 -2.17 10.76 -1.37
CA MET A 335 -1.88 11.26 -2.73
C MET A 335 -3.11 11.30 -3.63
N ASP A 336 -4.04 10.38 -3.45
CA ASP A 336 -5.28 10.29 -4.23
C ASP A 336 -6.32 11.35 -3.84
N GLU A 337 -6.22 11.96 -2.66
CA GLU A 337 -7.06 13.09 -2.25
C GLU A 337 -6.65 14.42 -2.89
N LEU A 338 -5.43 14.49 -3.45
CA LEU A 338 -4.97 15.67 -4.18
C LEU A 338 -5.59 15.72 -5.58
N ASP A 339 -5.92 16.92 -6.04
CA ASP A 339 -6.23 17.14 -7.45
C ASP A 339 -5.04 16.81 -8.37
N SER A 340 -5.31 16.52 -9.63
CA SER A 340 -4.30 16.08 -10.61
C SER A 340 -3.10 17.02 -10.70
N ASP A 341 -3.32 18.35 -10.67
CA ASP A 341 -2.25 19.34 -10.73
C ASP A 341 -1.38 19.34 -9.46
N SER A 342 -2.00 19.31 -8.27
CA SER A 342 -1.29 19.22 -6.99
C SER A 342 -0.50 17.91 -6.89
N ARG A 343 -1.07 16.78 -7.32
CA ARG A 343 -0.42 15.46 -7.33
C ARG A 343 0.82 15.43 -8.23
N LYS A 344 0.73 15.98 -9.43
CA LYS A 344 1.88 16.06 -10.36
C LYS A 344 3.04 16.84 -9.76
N ARG A 345 2.77 17.95 -9.07
CA ARG A 345 3.78 18.82 -8.46
C ARG A 345 4.29 18.33 -7.11
N ALA A 346 3.53 17.47 -6.44
CA ALA A 346 3.93 16.92 -5.17
C ALA A 346 5.10 15.93 -5.33
N SER A 347 5.97 15.90 -4.34
CA SER A 347 6.95 14.84 -4.11
C SER A 347 6.71 14.21 -2.75
N LEU A 348 7.39 13.13 -2.43
CA LEU A 348 7.43 12.57 -1.09
C LEU A 348 8.77 12.89 -0.44
N LYS A 349 8.75 13.11 0.88
CA LYS A 349 9.95 13.21 1.71
C LYS A 349 9.74 12.43 3.00
N SER A 350 10.84 11.99 3.62
CA SER A 350 10.83 11.43 4.95
C SER A 350 10.87 12.58 5.97
N LYS A 351 10.04 12.53 7.00
CA LYS A 351 10.08 13.51 8.13
C LYS A 351 11.43 13.49 8.83
N ARG A 352 12.05 12.32 8.93
CA ARG A 352 13.36 12.13 9.55
C ARG A 352 14.48 12.92 8.85
N GLU A 353 14.32 13.30 7.57
CA GLU A 353 15.29 14.18 6.91
C GLU A 353 15.40 15.56 7.56
N PHE A 354 14.39 15.95 8.33
CA PHE A 354 14.29 17.27 8.97
C PHE A 354 14.42 17.19 10.49
N ASP A 355 14.60 16.00 11.04
CA ASP A 355 14.85 15.81 12.47
C ASP A 355 16.32 16.14 12.77
N PRO A 356 16.61 17.12 13.64
CA PRO A 356 17.97 17.47 14.00
C PRO A 356 18.70 16.40 14.83
N SER A 357 18.00 15.32 15.22
CA SER A 357 18.53 14.23 16.05
C SER A 357 19.12 13.06 15.23
N ASP A 358 18.94 13.05 13.91
CA ASP A 358 19.52 12.12 12.93
C ASP A 358 20.72 12.83 12.22
#